data_dc073e3636615c2b3ee450c6cce41f2b
#
_entry.id   dc073e3636615c2b3ee450c6cce41f2b
#
_cell.length_a   1.000
_cell.length_b   1.000
_cell.length_c   1.000
_cell.angle_alpha   90.00
_cell.angle_beta   90.00
_cell.angle_gamma   90.00
#
_symmetry.space_group_name_H-M   'P 1'
#
loop_
_entity.id
_entity.type
_entity.pdbx_description
1 polymer ?
#
loop_
_entity_poly.entity_id
_entity_poly.type
_entity_poly.pdbx_seq_one_letter_code
_entity_poly.pdbx_strand_id
1 'polypeptide(L)'
;MSAPSRLIVLSALVCAALLLVVHSLRFNFVTDDAFISFVYAKNLVEHGALVFNIGERVEGYTNFLWTLIVAAGLALKIPAELSSRVLGTLCGILTMFYLATVLRKLRADKESLWDSVSAWILAGIPGYACWSSGGLETQLFALFCTLSLGQYLQAILDEENGNRAPLWQIGITLGLAALTRPEGYLLFALLALHRIILKIKKRDLIPTKEEFQLLLMFLLFTVPHMTWRRWYYGYFVPNTFYIKSSGGKGTWQQGGYYLWAVARDLKLVILPLFYLLGFLRPWPNSVSVRLQKGYVAMGGLFLIWVIPFCLYVAKVGGDFMGLYRFMMPVIPFTVLCGAIGLYRLLHRQNRVLLSSVLLGFFGLHAANSYVVDDRALHFIGADRGIDTPGYLRYYTADRAAIGKWLAQHVKPDDYQVVGGAGAQVYYAGIRALDSFGLSDEYVAHNVPAVSNRPGHQKFAPLDYVLSRKPTILTYNVYRISREPYRPSPQEAAEWRARGFHYVSVQIPGLSEPWYSFLKRMDRSLGPLPPASDISP
;
A
#
# COMPACT_ATOMS: atom_id res chain seq x y z
N MET A 1 20.78 -12.61 -36.96
CA MET A 1 20.45 -13.41 -35.76
C MET A 1 18.97 -13.71 -35.79
N SER A 2 18.59 -14.96 -35.63
CA SER A 2 17.19 -15.32 -35.39
C SER A 2 16.71 -14.61 -34.14
N ALA A 3 15.48 -14.04 -34.19
CA ALA A 3 14.84 -13.51 -32.97
C ALA A 3 14.81 -14.65 -31.93
N PRO A 4 15.03 -14.36 -30.63
CA PRO A 4 14.89 -15.35 -29.59
C PRO A 4 13.49 -15.97 -29.71
N SER A 5 13.38 -17.27 -29.53
CA SER A 5 12.09 -17.91 -29.59
C SER A 5 11.19 -17.32 -28.49
N ARG A 6 9.89 -17.23 -28.74
CA ARG A 6 8.88 -16.79 -27.75
C ARG A 6 9.06 -17.50 -26.40
N LEU A 7 9.50 -18.75 -26.44
CA LEU A 7 9.78 -19.54 -25.25
C LEU A 7 10.89 -18.93 -24.38
N ILE A 8 11.98 -18.41 -24.97
CA ILE A 8 13.09 -17.79 -24.22
C ILE A 8 12.62 -16.53 -23.51
N VAL A 9 11.82 -15.69 -24.17
CA VAL A 9 11.25 -14.46 -23.53
C VAL A 9 10.30 -14.83 -22.40
N LEU A 10 9.43 -15.82 -22.61
CA LEU A 10 8.51 -16.32 -21.59
C LEU A 10 9.29 -16.90 -20.40
N SER A 11 10.33 -17.70 -20.65
CA SER A 11 11.19 -18.25 -19.58
C SER A 11 11.85 -17.13 -18.77
N ALA A 12 12.35 -16.07 -19.42
CA ALA A 12 12.94 -14.91 -18.73
C ALA A 12 11.91 -14.19 -17.85
N LEU A 13 10.66 -14.05 -18.30
CA LEU A 13 9.57 -13.46 -17.51
C LEU A 13 9.17 -14.35 -16.33
N VAL A 14 9.09 -15.65 -16.53
CA VAL A 14 8.82 -16.61 -15.45
C VAL A 14 9.94 -16.60 -14.41
N CYS A 15 11.21 -16.55 -14.82
CA CYS A 15 12.33 -16.42 -13.89
C CYS A 15 12.27 -15.12 -13.09
N ALA A 16 11.90 -13.99 -13.71
CA ALA A 16 11.71 -12.72 -13.00
C ALA A 16 10.52 -12.80 -12.01
N ALA A 17 9.43 -13.49 -12.38
CA ALA A 17 8.29 -13.72 -11.47
C ALA A 17 8.69 -14.60 -10.28
N LEU A 18 9.44 -15.67 -10.50
CA LEU A 18 9.98 -16.51 -9.43
C LEU A 18 10.93 -15.72 -8.52
N LEU A 19 11.79 -14.86 -9.09
CA LEU A 19 12.63 -13.96 -8.30
C LEU A 19 11.77 -13.05 -7.40
N LEU A 20 10.67 -12.47 -7.92
CA LEU A 20 9.76 -11.68 -7.11
C LEU A 20 9.16 -12.48 -5.95
N VAL A 21 8.72 -13.72 -6.21
CA VAL A 21 8.17 -14.59 -5.15
C VAL A 21 9.22 -14.86 -4.07
N VAL A 22 10.43 -15.29 -4.46
CA VAL A 22 11.52 -15.58 -3.52
C VAL A 22 11.92 -14.32 -2.74
N HIS A 23 12.03 -13.19 -3.41
CA HIS A 23 12.37 -11.90 -2.80
C HIS A 23 11.28 -11.46 -1.79
N SER A 24 10.00 -11.61 -2.16
CA SER A 24 8.86 -11.30 -1.29
C SER A 24 8.82 -12.20 -0.04
N LEU A 25 9.16 -13.49 -0.17
CA LEU A 25 9.20 -14.44 0.95
C LEU A 25 10.28 -14.09 1.99
N ARG A 26 11.33 -13.34 1.65
CA ARG A 26 12.34 -12.86 2.62
C ARG A 26 11.72 -11.96 3.69
N PHE A 27 10.73 -11.15 3.35
CA PHE A 27 10.07 -10.25 4.31
C PHE A 27 9.11 -11.00 5.22
N ASN A 28 8.38 -11.97 4.70
CA ASN A 28 7.50 -12.93 5.41
C ASN A 28 6.68 -12.32 6.56
N PHE A 29 5.90 -11.27 6.27
CA PHE A 29 4.98 -10.67 7.24
C PHE A 29 3.72 -10.14 6.55
N VAL A 30 2.68 -9.92 7.37
CA VAL A 30 1.51 -9.11 7.04
C VAL A 30 1.53 -7.94 8.02
N THR A 31 1.37 -6.71 7.53
CA THR A 31 1.40 -5.54 8.41
C THR A 31 0.14 -5.45 9.28
N ASP A 32 0.24 -4.86 10.48
CA ASP A 32 -0.88 -4.69 11.39
C ASP A 32 -2.07 -3.96 10.74
N ASP A 33 -1.82 -2.92 9.94
CA ASP A 33 -2.87 -2.17 9.24
C ASP A 33 -3.70 -3.04 8.27
N ALA A 34 -3.15 -4.13 7.74
CA ALA A 34 -3.91 -5.03 6.88
C ALA A 34 -5.05 -5.70 7.65
N PHE A 35 -4.81 -6.01 8.92
CA PHE A 35 -5.81 -6.63 9.79
C PHE A 35 -6.99 -5.71 10.10
N ILE A 36 -6.85 -4.39 9.97
CA ILE A 36 -8.00 -3.47 10.05
C ILE A 36 -9.01 -3.86 8.96
N SER A 37 -8.57 -3.97 7.71
CA SER A 37 -9.43 -4.42 6.60
C SER A 37 -9.94 -5.85 6.80
N PHE A 38 -9.13 -6.72 7.42
CA PHE A 38 -9.54 -8.09 7.72
C PHE A 38 -10.64 -8.15 8.79
N VAL A 39 -10.66 -7.23 9.78
CA VAL A 39 -11.78 -7.11 10.73
C VAL A 39 -13.07 -6.76 10.00
N TYR A 40 -13.04 -5.78 9.09
CA TYR A 40 -14.20 -5.42 8.26
C TYR A 40 -14.66 -6.59 7.38
N ALA A 41 -13.73 -7.28 6.74
CA ALA A 41 -13.98 -8.44 5.90
C ALA A 41 -14.61 -9.61 6.69
N LYS A 42 -14.08 -9.89 7.88
CA LYS A 42 -14.59 -10.91 8.81
C LYS A 42 -16.02 -10.58 9.26
N ASN A 43 -16.26 -9.36 9.72
CA ASN A 43 -17.58 -8.92 10.15
C ASN A 43 -18.61 -8.93 9.02
N LEU A 44 -18.18 -8.65 7.77
CA LEU A 44 -19.05 -8.77 6.60
C LEU A 44 -19.46 -10.23 6.37
N VAL A 45 -18.55 -11.18 6.51
CA VAL A 45 -18.83 -12.61 6.27
C VAL A 45 -19.64 -13.22 7.41
N GLU A 46 -19.29 -12.90 8.66
CA GLU A 46 -19.90 -13.53 9.84
C GLU A 46 -21.23 -12.88 10.26
N HIS A 47 -21.38 -11.56 10.03
CA HIS A 47 -22.52 -10.76 10.53
C HIS A 47 -23.26 -9.98 9.45
N GLY A 48 -22.83 -10.04 8.18
CA GLY A 48 -23.43 -9.28 7.07
C GLY A 48 -23.22 -7.76 7.19
N ALA A 49 -22.27 -7.31 8.03
CA ALA A 49 -22.05 -5.90 8.33
C ALA A 49 -20.60 -5.49 8.03
N LEU A 50 -20.40 -4.51 7.14
CA LEU A 50 -19.08 -4.00 6.79
C LEU A 50 -18.65 -2.93 7.80
N VAL A 51 -18.36 -3.33 9.02
CA VAL A 51 -18.07 -2.46 10.18
C VAL A 51 -16.88 -2.98 10.98
N PHE A 52 -16.23 -2.08 11.73
CA PHE A 52 -15.16 -2.47 12.65
C PHE A 52 -15.72 -3.07 13.96
N ASN A 53 -16.65 -2.36 14.58
CA ASN A 53 -17.41 -2.84 15.73
C ASN A 53 -18.85 -3.11 15.31
N ILE A 54 -19.42 -4.25 15.70
CA ILE A 54 -20.83 -4.54 15.44
C ILE A 54 -21.71 -3.50 16.15
N GLY A 55 -22.62 -2.90 15.39
CA GLY A 55 -23.51 -1.83 15.84
C GLY A 55 -22.97 -0.41 15.62
N GLU A 56 -21.72 -0.22 15.17
CA GLU A 56 -21.11 1.09 14.91
C GLU A 56 -20.74 1.21 13.40
N ARG A 57 -21.37 2.12 12.67
CA ARG A 57 -21.13 2.31 11.24
C ARG A 57 -20.06 3.37 10.98
N VAL A 58 -18.80 3.00 11.13
CA VAL A 58 -17.64 3.87 10.88
C VAL A 58 -16.77 3.24 9.78
N GLU A 59 -16.39 4.00 8.77
CA GLU A 59 -15.51 3.55 7.68
C GLU A 59 -14.04 3.83 8.02
N GLY A 60 -13.38 2.92 8.72
CA GLY A 60 -11.97 3.04 9.12
C GLY A 60 -10.96 2.54 8.07
N TYR A 61 -11.42 2.08 6.92
CA TYR A 61 -10.59 1.62 5.81
C TYR A 61 -10.75 2.56 4.58
N THR A 62 -9.83 2.47 3.61
CA THR A 62 -9.86 3.23 2.35
C THR A 62 -9.82 2.34 1.11
N ASN A 63 -9.72 1.04 1.30
CA ASN A 63 -9.44 0.03 0.29
C ASN A 63 -10.66 -0.90 0.08
N PHE A 64 -11.81 -0.30 -0.25
CA PHE A 64 -13.10 -0.99 -0.37
C PHE A 64 -13.03 -2.27 -1.21
N LEU A 65 -12.51 -2.18 -2.44
CA LEU A 65 -12.43 -3.36 -3.32
C LEU A 65 -11.55 -4.46 -2.71
N TRP A 66 -10.42 -4.09 -2.09
CA TRP A 66 -9.54 -5.06 -1.44
C TRP A 66 -10.22 -5.75 -0.26
N THR A 67 -10.93 -5.01 0.57
CA THR A 67 -11.70 -5.55 1.70
C THR A 67 -12.74 -6.57 1.23
N LEU A 68 -13.46 -6.28 0.12
CA LEU A 68 -14.41 -7.24 -0.47
C LEU A 68 -13.73 -8.49 -1.04
N ILE A 69 -12.55 -8.35 -1.67
CA ILE A 69 -11.77 -9.49 -2.17
C ILE A 69 -11.31 -10.39 -1.02
N VAL A 70 -10.84 -9.80 0.08
CA VAL A 70 -10.47 -10.56 1.29
C VAL A 70 -11.70 -11.23 1.92
N ALA A 71 -12.84 -10.53 1.97
CA ALA A 71 -14.10 -11.11 2.46
C ALA A 71 -14.52 -12.32 1.60
N ALA A 72 -14.40 -12.25 0.29
CA ALA A 72 -14.66 -13.38 -0.60
C ALA A 72 -13.71 -14.58 -0.29
N GLY A 73 -12.43 -14.30 -0.03
CA GLY A 73 -11.49 -15.34 0.43
C GLY A 73 -11.94 -16.00 1.74
N LEU A 74 -12.32 -15.19 2.74
CA LEU A 74 -12.82 -15.70 4.03
C LEU A 74 -14.12 -16.52 3.88
N ALA A 75 -15.03 -16.09 3.01
CA ALA A 75 -16.25 -16.85 2.71
C ALA A 75 -15.95 -18.22 2.08
N LEU A 76 -14.83 -18.33 1.35
CA LEU A 76 -14.29 -19.59 0.83
C LEU A 76 -13.41 -20.34 1.86
N LYS A 77 -13.39 -19.89 3.14
CA LYS A 77 -12.59 -20.46 4.24
C LYS A 77 -11.07 -20.36 4.00
N ILE A 78 -10.60 -19.43 3.17
CA ILE A 78 -9.18 -19.14 2.97
C ILE A 78 -8.79 -18.06 4.01
N PRO A 79 -7.73 -18.28 4.81
CA PRO A 79 -7.27 -17.28 5.78
C PRO A 79 -6.94 -15.93 5.10
N ALA A 80 -7.30 -14.82 5.75
CA ALA A 80 -7.12 -13.48 5.20
C ALA A 80 -5.65 -13.16 4.88
N GLU A 81 -4.74 -13.63 5.74
CA GLU A 81 -3.29 -13.48 5.55
C GLU A 81 -2.79 -14.20 4.29
N LEU A 82 -3.28 -15.43 4.06
CA LEU A 82 -2.90 -16.21 2.89
C LEU A 82 -3.46 -15.59 1.61
N SER A 83 -4.77 -15.30 1.59
CA SER A 83 -5.44 -14.73 0.42
C SER A 83 -4.82 -13.38 0.03
N SER A 84 -4.56 -12.49 0.99
CA SER A 84 -3.98 -11.18 0.74
C SER A 84 -2.54 -11.25 0.21
N ARG A 85 -1.70 -12.14 0.75
CA ARG A 85 -0.31 -12.34 0.29
C ARG A 85 -0.26 -12.92 -1.13
N VAL A 86 -1.06 -13.95 -1.39
CA VAL A 86 -1.10 -14.59 -2.71
C VAL A 86 -1.62 -13.63 -3.78
N LEU A 87 -2.74 -12.95 -3.50
CA LEU A 87 -3.34 -12.02 -4.46
C LEU A 87 -2.47 -10.79 -4.70
N GLY A 88 -1.85 -10.23 -3.66
CA GLY A 88 -0.91 -9.12 -3.82
C GLY A 88 0.29 -9.52 -4.69
N THR A 89 0.90 -10.69 -4.43
CA THR A 89 2.02 -11.19 -5.25
C THR A 89 1.59 -11.45 -6.68
N LEU A 90 0.40 -12.03 -6.90
CA LEU A 90 -0.15 -12.25 -8.24
C LEU A 90 -0.36 -10.92 -8.99
N CYS A 91 -0.90 -9.89 -8.34
CA CYS A 91 -1.03 -8.55 -8.93
C CYS A 91 0.34 -7.96 -9.32
N GLY A 92 1.36 -8.16 -8.48
CA GLY A 92 2.73 -7.78 -8.80
C GLY A 92 3.26 -8.48 -10.05
N ILE A 93 3.08 -9.79 -10.16
CA ILE A 93 3.47 -10.58 -11.34
C ILE A 93 2.70 -10.13 -12.60
N LEU A 94 1.38 -9.93 -12.49
CA LEU A 94 0.56 -9.44 -13.61
C LEU A 94 1.03 -8.07 -14.11
N THR A 95 1.43 -7.18 -13.20
CA THR A 95 2.03 -5.88 -13.56
C THR A 95 3.31 -6.08 -14.38
N MET A 96 4.20 -6.98 -13.97
CA MET A 96 5.45 -7.28 -14.70
C MET A 96 5.18 -7.79 -16.12
N PHE A 97 4.24 -8.73 -16.29
CA PHE A 97 3.87 -9.27 -17.61
C PHE A 97 3.20 -8.20 -18.49
N TYR A 98 2.37 -7.35 -17.88
CA TYR A 98 1.74 -6.26 -18.62
C TYR A 98 2.76 -5.24 -19.13
N LEU A 99 3.73 -4.84 -18.31
CA LEU A 99 4.81 -3.94 -18.74
C LEU A 99 5.64 -4.52 -19.89
N ALA A 100 5.94 -5.82 -19.84
CA ALA A 100 6.60 -6.51 -20.96
C ALA A 100 5.79 -6.40 -22.25
N THR A 101 4.46 -6.55 -22.16
CA THR A 101 3.56 -6.39 -23.31
C THR A 101 3.55 -4.96 -23.84
N VAL A 102 3.52 -3.95 -22.95
CA VAL A 102 3.55 -2.53 -23.34
C VAL A 102 4.88 -2.19 -24.02
N LEU A 103 6.00 -2.64 -23.43
CA LEU A 103 7.34 -2.40 -23.98
C LEU A 103 7.51 -3.00 -25.38
N ARG A 104 7.02 -4.25 -25.59
CA ARG A 104 7.00 -4.90 -26.88
C ARG A 104 6.18 -4.13 -27.92
N LYS A 105 4.98 -3.69 -27.56
CA LYS A 105 4.11 -2.90 -28.45
C LYS A 105 4.72 -1.57 -28.83
N LEU A 106 5.45 -0.92 -27.92
CA LEU A 106 6.16 0.34 -28.18
C LEU A 106 7.32 0.14 -29.16
N ARG A 107 8.11 -0.92 -28.97
CA ARG A 107 9.24 -1.21 -29.86
C ARG A 107 8.78 -1.52 -31.30
N ALA A 108 7.56 -2.05 -31.44
CA ALA A 108 6.98 -2.49 -32.73
C ALA A 108 7.86 -3.51 -33.49
N ASP A 109 8.69 -4.24 -32.74
CA ASP A 109 9.64 -5.22 -33.23
C ASP A 109 9.21 -6.64 -32.86
N LYS A 110 9.96 -7.65 -33.39
CA LYS A 110 9.83 -9.04 -32.97
C LYS A 110 10.13 -9.18 -31.47
N GLU A 111 9.65 -10.27 -30.88
CA GLU A 111 9.92 -10.63 -29.47
C GLU A 111 11.42 -10.60 -29.17
N SER A 112 11.78 -10.06 -28.02
CA SER A 112 13.17 -9.85 -27.63
C SER A 112 13.30 -9.93 -26.11
N LEU A 113 14.46 -10.32 -25.61
CA LEU A 113 14.78 -10.29 -24.17
C LEU A 113 14.62 -8.89 -23.57
N TRP A 114 14.66 -7.83 -24.38
CA TRP A 114 14.32 -6.47 -23.93
C TRP A 114 12.92 -6.36 -23.31
N ASP A 115 11.98 -7.21 -23.74
CA ASP A 115 10.61 -7.22 -23.21
C ASP A 115 10.58 -7.60 -21.72
N SER A 116 11.55 -8.39 -21.25
CA SER A 116 11.65 -8.81 -19.86
C SER A 116 12.40 -7.84 -18.95
N VAL A 117 13.09 -6.82 -19.46
CA VAL A 117 13.95 -5.92 -18.66
C VAL A 117 13.19 -5.22 -17.55
N SER A 118 11.99 -4.72 -17.85
CA SER A 118 11.14 -4.08 -16.83
C SER A 118 10.74 -5.03 -15.70
N ALA A 119 10.50 -6.31 -16.02
CA ALA A 119 10.16 -7.34 -15.04
C ALA A 119 11.35 -7.63 -14.11
N TRP A 120 12.55 -7.77 -14.63
CA TRP A 120 13.77 -7.97 -13.84
C TRP A 120 14.09 -6.79 -12.94
N ILE A 121 13.92 -5.55 -13.43
CA ILE A 121 14.10 -4.37 -12.60
C ILE A 121 13.10 -4.38 -11.44
N LEU A 122 11.80 -4.62 -11.71
CA LEU A 122 10.77 -4.65 -10.66
C LEU A 122 11.02 -5.74 -9.62
N ALA A 123 11.38 -6.95 -10.06
CA ALA A 123 11.64 -8.07 -9.17
C ALA A 123 12.79 -7.81 -8.18
N GLY A 124 13.75 -6.96 -8.58
CA GLY A 124 14.88 -6.55 -7.76
C GLY A 124 14.62 -5.34 -6.87
N ILE A 125 13.45 -4.69 -6.92
CA ILE A 125 13.14 -3.54 -6.06
C ILE A 125 12.63 -4.02 -4.69
N PRO A 126 13.34 -3.73 -3.56
CA PRO A 126 12.96 -4.17 -2.21
C PRO A 126 11.53 -3.81 -1.83
N GLY A 127 11.12 -2.57 -2.05
CA GLY A 127 9.77 -2.12 -1.75
C GLY A 127 8.70 -2.82 -2.58
N TYR A 128 8.99 -3.13 -3.85
CA TYR A 128 8.06 -3.87 -4.70
C TYR A 128 7.85 -5.30 -4.20
N ALA A 129 8.93 -5.98 -3.81
CA ALA A 129 8.87 -7.33 -3.25
C ALA A 129 8.19 -7.37 -1.87
N CYS A 130 8.56 -6.45 -0.97
CA CYS A 130 7.99 -6.35 0.37
C CYS A 130 6.45 -6.16 0.31
N TRP A 131 5.99 -5.21 -0.47
CA TRP A 131 4.57 -4.87 -0.55
C TRP A 131 3.77 -5.76 -1.51
N SER A 132 4.40 -6.73 -2.17
CA SER A 132 3.70 -7.81 -2.86
C SER A 132 3.03 -8.78 -1.88
N SER A 133 3.61 -8.99 -0.68
CA SER A 133 3.07 -9.92 0.32
C SER A 133 2.73 -9.28 1.67
N GLY A 134 2.82 -7.94 1.79
CA GLY A 134 2.57 -7.21 3.04
C GLY A 134 1.09 -7.16 3.50
N GLY A 135 0.17 -7.79 2.76
CA GLY A 135 -1.24 -7.95 3.14
C GLY A 135 -2.17 -6.82 2.69
N LEU A 136 -1.63 -5.70 2.23
CA LEU A 136 -2.41 -4.53 1.79
C LEU A 136 -2.68 -4.54 0.28
N GLU A 137 -3.59 -3.66 -0.15
CA GLU A 137 -4.03 -3.44 -1.54
C GLU A 137 -2.97 -2.87 -2.49
N THR A 138 -1.75 -2.67 -2.03
CA THR A 138 -0.69 -1.90 -2.69
C THR A 138 -0.43 -2.34 -4.13
N GLN A 139 -0.27 -3.65 -4.35
CA GLN A 139 0.01 -4.18 -5.69
C GLN A 139 -1.22 -4.21 -6.59
N LEU A 140 -2.41 -4.40 -6.03
CA LEU A 140 -3.66 -4.30 -6.80
C LEU A 140 -3.85 -2.87 -7.35
N PHE A 141 -3.59 -1.86 -6.53
CA PHE A 141 -3.66 -0.47 -6.95
C PHE A 141 -2.58 -0.14 -7.98
N ALA A 142 -1.33 -0.59 -7.77
CA ALA A 142 -0.24 -0.42 -8.74
C ALA A 142 -0.55 -1.09 -10.09
N LEU A 143 -1.19 -2.26 -10.08
CA LEU A 143 -1.66 -2.96 -11.28
C LEU A 143 -2.69 -2.11 -12.04
N PHE A 144 -3.75 -1.62 -11.36
CA PHE A 144 -4.75 -0.81 -12.02
C PHE A 144 -4.20 0.52 -12.55
N CYS A 145 -3.31 1.18 -11.82
CA CYS A 145 -2.61 2.37 -12.32
C CYS A 145 -1.81 2.04 -13.59
N THR A 146 -1.07 0.93 -13.57
CA THR A 146 -0.23 0.51 -14.71
C THR A 146 -1.07 0.12 -15.92
N LEU A 147 -2.18 -0.61 -15.70
CA LEU A 147 -3.15 -0.95 -16.76
C LEU A 147 -3.73 0.32 -17.39
N SER A 148 -4.21 1.26 -16.57
CA SER A 148 -4.81 2.52 -17.05
C SER A 148 -3.82 3.33 -17.88
N LEU A 149 -2.60 3.51 -17.38
CA LEU A 149 -1.55 4.26 -18.09
C LEU A 149 -1.12 3.59 -19.39
N GLY A 150 -0.93 2.27 -19.38
CA GLY A 150 -0.54 1.53 -20.57
C GLY A 150 -1.63 1.47 -21.64
N GLN A 151 -2.91 1.29 -21.24
CA GLN A 151 -4.05 1.38 -22.14
C GLN A 151 -4.20 2.79 -22.73
N TYR A 152 -4.04 3.81 -21.89
CA TYR A 152 -4.12 5.21 -22.33
C TYR A 152 -2.97 5.58 -23.29
N LEU A 153 -1.76 5.11 -23.02
CA LEU A 153 -0.63 5.25 -23.94
C LEU A 153 -0.91 4.60 -25.30
N GLN A 154 -1.46 3.38 -25.32
CA GLN A 154 -1.84 2.72 -26.58
C GLN A 154 -2.94 3.51 -27.30
N ALA A 155 -3.93 4.02 -26.57
CA ALA A 155 -5.01 4.83 -27.15
C ALA A 155 -4.49 6.09 -27.84
N ILE A 156 -3.55 6.81 -27.21
CA ILE A 156 -2.90 7.98 -27.85
C ILE A 156 -2.23 7.57 -29.16
N LEU A 157 -1.48 6.46 -29.17
CA LEU A 157 -0.77 6.00 -30.36
C LEU A 157 -1.68 5.52 -31.48
N ASP A 158 -2.78 4.88 -31.13
CA ASP A 158 -3.76 4.40 -32.11
C ASP A 158 -4.52 5.57 -32.75
N GLU A 159 -4.93 6.57 -31.94
CA GLU A 159 -5.55 7.80 -32.44
C GLU A 159 -4.65 8.65 -33.35
N GLU A 160 -3.35 8.72 -33.03
CA GLU A 160 -2.37 9.40 -33.89
C GLU A 160 -2.15 8.70 -35.23
N ASN A 161 -2.50 7.43 -35.33
CA ASN A 161 -2.51 6.64 -36.56
C ASN A 161 -3.91 6.62 -37.25
N GLY A 162 -4.87 7.42 -36.77
CA GLY A 162 -6.23 7.50 -37.31
C GLY A 162 -7.18 6.37 -36.89
N ASN A 163 -6.77 5.52 -35.96
CA ASN A 163 -7.58 4.41 -35.45
C ASN A 163 -8.44 4.86 -34.25
N ARG A 164 -9.62 4.26 -34.10
CA ARG A 164 -10.42 4.44 -32.87
C ARG A 164 -9.87 3.59 -31.75
N ALA A 165 -9.69 4.19 -30.57
CA ALA A 165 -9.23 3.48 -29.37
C ALA A 165 -10.42 3.15 -28.43
N PRO A 166 -10.49 1.93 -27.86
CA PRO A 166 -11.55 1.55 -26.93
C PRO A 166 -11.32 2.14 -25.53
N LEU A 167 -11.64 3.44 -25.34
CA LEU A 167 -11.36 4.16 -24.08
C LEU A 167 -12.20 3.64 -22.89
N TRP A 168 -13.30 2.90 -23.14
CA TRP A 168 -14.12 2.32 -22.07
C TRP A 168 -13.36 1.38 -21.13
N GLN A 169 -12.34 0.66 -21.63
CA GLN A 169 -11.48 -0.21 -20.82
C GLN A 169 -10.69 0.60 -19.78
N ILE A 170 -10.25 1.80 -20.16
CA ILE A 170 -9.56 2.73 -19.27
C ILE A 170 -10.49 3.22 -18.17
N GLY A 171 -11.76 3.50 -18.51
CA GLY A 171 -12.79 3.85 -17.54
C GLY A 171 -13.01 2.78 -16.47
N ILE A 172 -13.04 1.50 -16.87
CA ILE A 172 -13.14 0.35 -15.94
C ILE A 172 -11.91 0.29 -15.02
N THR A 173 -10.70 0.31 -15.58
CA THR A 173 -9.47 0.18 -14.76
C THR A 173 -9.29 1.36 -13.80
N LEU A 174 -9.66 2.57 -14.20
CA LEU A 174 -9.68 3.76 -13.34
C LEU A 174 -10.75 3.67 -12.24
N GLY A 175 -11.95 3.16 -12.57
CA GLY A 175 -13.01 2.91 -11.59
C GLY A 175 -12.58 1.90 -10.53
N LEU A 176 -11.99 0.78 -10.94
CA LEU A 176 -11.44 -0.23 -10.04
C LEU A 176 -10.26 0.32 -9.21
N ALA A 177 -9.41 1.16 -9.80
CA ALA A 177 -8.35 1.86 -9.07
C ALA A 177 -8.96 2.76 -7.97
N ALA A 178 -10.01 3.53 -8.27
CA ALA A 178 -10.69 4.40 -7.31
C ALA A 178 -11.37 3.63 -6.17
N LEU A 179 -11.92 2.44 -6.45
CA LEU A 179 -12.44 1.53 -5.41
C LEU A 179 -11.34 0.85 -4.59
N THR A 180 -10.14 0.77 -5.13
CA THR A 180 -8.99 0.19 -4.41
C THR A 180 -8.32 1.23 -3.51
N ARG A 181 -8.16 2.48 -3.97
CA ARG A 181 -7.60 3.59 -3.19
C ARG A 181 -8.15 4.94 -3.69
N PRO A 182 -8.34 5.92 -2.78
CA PRO A 182 -8.80 7.26 -3.16
C PRO A 182 -7.92 7.95 -4.22
N GLU A 183 -6.63 7.64 -4.26
CA GLU A 183 -5.70 8.19 -5.26
C GLU A 183 -6.04 7.76 -6.71
N GLY A 184 -6.92 6.78 -6.91
CA GLY A 184 -7.49 6.44 -8.21
C GLY A 184 -8.31 7.59 -8.83
N TYR A 185 -9.00 8.40 -7.99
CA TYR A 185 -9.66 9.64 -8.45
C TYR A 185 -8.65 10.67 -8.95
N LEU A 186 -7.49 10.78 -8.28
CA LEU A 186 -6.40 11.65 -8.74
C LEU A 186 -5.89 11.22 -10.11
N LEU A 187 -5.66 9.91 -10.32
CA LEU A 187 -5.22 9.40 -11.62
C LEU A 187 -6.25 9.72 -12.71
N PHE A 188 -7.54 9.48 -12.45
CA PHE A 188 -8.62 9.84 -13.38
C PHE A 188 -8.59 11.33 -13.74
N ALA A 189 -8.52 12.22 -12.74
CA ALA A 189 -8.49 13.66 -12.95
C ALA A 189 -7.28 14.12 -13.78
N LEU A 190 -6.09 13.54 -13.51
CA LEU A 190 -4.87 13.87 -14.25
C LEU A 190 -4.91 13.38 -15.70
N LEU A 191 -5.45 12.18 -15.97
CA LEU A 191 -5.61 11.67 -17.34
C LEU A 191 -6.68 12.46 -18.10
N ALA A 192 -7.78 12.83 -17.44
CA ALA A 192 -8.80 13.73 -18.04
C ALA A 192 -8.20 15.10 -18.38
N LEU A 193 -7.40 15.68 -17.48
CA LEU A 193 -6.68 16.93 -17.74
C LEU A 193 -5.74 16.80 -18.94
N HIS A 194 -4.96 15.72 -19.01
CA HIS A 194 -4.07 15.45 -20.15
C HIS A 194 -4.88 15.35 -21.44
N ARG A 195 -6.00 14.67 -21.41
CA ARG A 195 -6.90 14.54 -22.56
C ARG A 195 -7.41 15.91 -23.04
N ILE A 196 -7.86 16.75 -22.12
CA ILE A 196 -8.29 18.13 -22.42
C ILE A 196 -7.15 18.92 -23.06
N ILE A 197 -5.93 18.85 -22.52
CA ILE A 197 -4.74 19.53 -23.08
C ILE A 197 -4.48 19.07 -24.52
N LEU A 198 -4.58 17.76 -24.81
CA LEU A 198 -4.40 17.24 -26.17
C LEU A 198 -5.49 17.78 -27.13
N LYS A 199 -6.73 17.88 -26.67
CA LYS A 199 -7.85 18.42 -27.47
C LYS A 199 -7.72 19.92 -27.73
N ILE A 200 -7.27 20.70 -26.74
CA ILE A 200 -6.98 22.13 -26.92
C ILE A 200 -5.91 22.31 -28.03
N LYS A 201 -4.83 21.51 -27.97
CA LYS A 201 -3.78 21.55 -29.01
C LYS A 201 -4.31 21.22 -30.40
N LYS A 202 -5.27 20.30 -30.50
CA LYS A 202 -5.92 19.92 -31.76
C LYS A 202 -7.05 20.88 -32.18
N ARG A 203 -7.40 21.87 -31.35
CA ARG A 203 -8.56 22.78 -31.51
C ARG A 203 -9.90 22.06 -31.69
N ASP A 204 -10.04 20.88 -31.06
CA ASP A 204 -11.23 20.06 -31.08
C ASP A 204 -11.65 19.72 -29.63
N LEU A 205 -12.56 20.53 -29.08
CA LEU A 205 -13.03 20.39 -27.70
C LEU A 205 -14.30 19.52 -27.58
N ILE A 206 -14.90 19.10 -28.68
CA ILE A 206 -16.13 18.31 -28.65
C ILE A 206 -15.83 16.90 -28.09
N PRO A 207 -16.46 16.45 -26.99
CA PRO A 207 -16.23 15.11 -26.48
C PRO A 207 -16.61 14.04 -27.51
N THR A 208 -15.74 13.05 -27.68
CA THR A 208 -16.00 11.91 -28.55
C THR A 208 -16.87 10.87 -27.84
N LYS A 209 -17.49 9.96 -28.61
CA LYS A 209 -18.23 8.82 -28.07
C LYS A 209 -17.37 7.96 -27.13
N GLU A 210 -16.11 7.75 -27.49
CA GLU A 210 -15.15 6.95 -26.74
C GLU A 210 -14.82 7.63 -25.40
N GLU A 211 -14.68 8.96 -25.35
CA GLU A 211 -14.49 9.74 -24.13
C GLU A 211 -15.70 9.69 -23.20
N PHE A 212 -16.89 9.75 -23.79
CA PHE A 212 -18.13 9.56 -23.03
C PHE A 212 -18.23 8.14 -22.44
N GLN A 213 -17.85 7.12 -23.19
CA GLN A 213 -17.80 5.74 -22.70
C GLN A 213 -16.78 5.56 -21.56
N LEU A 214 -15.60 6.21 -21.64
CA LEU A 214 -14.63 6.21 -20.55
C LEU A 214 -15.24 6.78 -19.28
N LEU A 215 -15.84 7.98 -19.39
CA LEU A 215 -16.48 8.63 -18.24
C LEU A 215 -17.62 7.78 -17.67
N LEU A 216 -18.48 7.23 -18.53
CA LEU A 216 -19.60 6.38 -18.12
C LEU A 216 -19.12 5.15 -17.35
N MET A 217 -18.09 4.46 -17.84
CA MET A 217 -17.54 3.29 -17.17
C MET A 217 -16.89 3.65 -15.82
N PHE A 218 -16.17 4.77 -15.73
CA PHE A 218 -15.64 5.25 -14.47
C PHE A 218 -16.76 5.56 -13.46
N LEU A 219 -17.79 6.28 -13.88
CA LEU A 219 -18.92 6.63 -13.02
C LEU A 219 -19.75 5.41 -12.59
N LEU A 220 -19.85 4.38 -13.44
CA LEU A 220 -20.55 3.13 -13.12
C LEU A 220 -19.98 2.43 -11.88
N PHE A 221 -18.68 2.54 -11.62
CA PHE A 221 -18.06 2.00 -10.41
C PHE A 221 -18.09 2.99 -9.24
N THR A 222 -17.82 4.26 -9.51
CA THR A 222 -17.57 5.23 -8.45
C THR A 222 -18.87 5.83 -7.86
N VAL A 223 -19.87 6.13 -8.68
CA VAL A 223 -21.12 6.73 -8.20
C VAL A 223 -21.91 5.78 -7.30
N PRO A 224 -22.17 4.50 -7.67
CA PRO A 224 -22.85 3.58 -6.78
C PRO A 224 -22.13 3.39 -5.43
N HIS A 225 -20.80 3.29 -5.46
CA HIS A 225 -20.01 3.18 -4.24
C HIS A 225 -20.11 4.44 -3.35
N MET A 226 -19.99 5.64 -3.92
CA MET A 226 -20.12 6.89 -3.15
C MET A 226 -21.53 7.08 -2.59
N THR A 227 -22.56 6.72 -3.35
CA THR A 227 -23.96 6.78 -2.91
C THR A 227 -24.21 5.79 -1.77
N TRP A 228 -23.74 4.54 -1.93
CA TRP A 228 -23.83 3.53 -0.89
C TRP A 228 -23.06 3.95 0.37
N ARG A 229 -21.81 4.45 0.24
CA ARG A 229 -21.02 4.96 1.35
C ARG A 229 -21.77 6.03 2.14
N ARG A 230 -22.35 7.01 1.44
CA ARG A 230 -23.12 8.09 2.07
C ARG A 230 -24.36 7.56 2.82
N TRP A 231 -25.05 6.59 2.22
CA TRP A 231 -26.21 5.97 2.84
C TRP A 231 -25.83 5.09 4.04
N TYR A 232 -24.75 4.30 3.92
CA TYR A 232 -24.36 3.30 4.91
C TYR A 232 -23.59 3.89 6.10
N TYR A 233 -22.58 4.75 5.83
CA TYR A 233 -21.70 5.36 6.85
C TYR A 233 -22.07 6.81 7.20
N GLY A 234 -22.92 7.47 6.41
CA GLY A 234 -23.29 8.87 6.67
C GLY A 234 -22.36 9.93 6.10
N TYR A 235 -21.23 9.55 5.47
CA TYR A 235 -20.19 10.46 4.97
C TYR A 235 -19.83 10.14 3.52
N PHE A 236 -19.36 11.16 2.75
CA PHE A 236 -18.84 10.95 1.39
C PHE A 236 -17.39 10.50 1.35
N VAL A 237 -16.64 10.76 2.41
CA VAL A 237 -15.24 10.36 2.55
C VAL A 237 -15.06 9.46 3.77
N PRO A 238 -14.11 8.52 3.75
CA PRO A 238 -13.89 7.60 4.85
C PRO A 238 -13.37 8.35 6.10
N ASN A 239 -13.59 7.78 7.27
CA ASN A 239 -13.19 8.35 8.56
C ASN A 239 -11.67 8.63 8.62
N THR A 240 -10.87 7.81 7.95
CA THR A 240 -9.42 7.99 7.80
C THR A 240 -9.03 9.32 7.13
N PHE A 241 -9.90 9.92 6.30
CA PHE A 241 -9.66 11.23 5.70
C PHE A 241 -9.56 12.33 6.77
N TYR A 242 -10.46 12.33 7.75
CA TYR A 242 -10.50 13.31 8.84
C TYR A 242 -9.30 13.18 9.80
N ILE A 243 -8.72 11.98 9.89
CA ILE A 243 -7.48 11.77 10.66
C ILE A 243 -6.27 12.29 9.89
N LYS A 244 -6.15 11.97 8.58
CA LYS A 244 -4.95 12.23 7.79
C LYS A 244 -4.89 13.62 7.18
N SER A 245 -6.03 14.32 7.05
CA SER A 245 -6.09 15.68 6.48
C SER A 245 -5.73 16.79 7.46
N SER A 246 -5.52 16.48 8.72
CA SER A 246 -5.27 17.44 9.81
C SER A 246 -3.82 17.92 9.89
N GLY A 247 -2.93 17.53 8.96
CA GLY A 247 -1.49 17.80 9.01
C GLY A 247 -1.13 19.29 8.82
N GLY A 248 -0.18 19.78 9.64
CA GLY A 248 0.35 21.12 9.61
C GLY A 248 1.56 21.30 8.67
N LYS A 249 2.30 22.43 8.81
CA LYS A 249 3.50 22.75 8.01
C LYS A 249 4.60 21.67 8.05
N GLY A 250 4.70 20.87 9.11
CA GLY A 250 5.68 19.79 9.25
C GLY A 250 5.49 18.61 8.30
N THR A 251 4.30 18.44 7.70
CA THR A 251 4.05 17.32 6.78
C THR A 251 4.87 17.43 5.49
N TRP A 252 5.07 18.63 4.94
CA TRP A 252 5.91 18.85 3.76
C TRP A 252 7.38 18.49 4.00
N GLN A 253 7.91 18.80 5.18
CA GLN A 253 9.30 18.43 5.54
C GLN A 253 9.43 16.91 5.64
N GLN A 254 8.47 16.25 6.30
CA GLN A 254 8.44 14.80 6.41
C GLN A 254 8.29 14.12 5.04
N GLY A 255 7.39 14.63 4.20
CA GLY A 255 7.18 14.11 2.85
C GLY A 255 8.38 14.35 1.93
N GLY A 256 9.04 15.50 2.04
CA GLY A 256 10.30 15.76 1.34
C GLY A 256 11.41 14.78 1.76
N TYR A 257 11.53 14.53 3.08
CA TYR A 257 12.44 13.50 3.58
C TYR A 257 12.10 12.11 3.04
N TYR A 258 10.80 11.75 3.02
CA TYR A 258 10.33 10.47 2.47
C TYR A 258 10.75 10.29 1.01
N LEU A 259 10.53 11.30 0.14
CA LEU A 259 10.95 11.24 -1.26
C LEU A 259 12.47 11.17 -1.42
N TRP A 260 13.22 11.90 -0.58
CA TRP A 260 14.69 11.79 -0.56
C TRP A 260 15.15 10.39 -0.16
N ALA A 261 14.51 9.79 0.86
CA ALA A 261 14.82 8.44 1.29
C ALA A 261 14.51 7.39 0.20
N VAL A 262 13.41 7.56 -0.55
CA VAL A 262 13.11 6.75 -1.76
C VAL A 262 14.27 6.84 -2.77
N ALA A 263 14.72 8.06 -3.07
CA ALA A 263 15.80 8.28 -4.03
C ALA A 263 17.12 7.69 -3.53
N ARG A 264 17.44 7.88 -2.25
CA ARG A 264 18.65 7.34 -1.59
C ARG A 264 18.70 5.81 -1.62
N ASP A 265 17.61 5.15 -1.23
CA ASP A 265 17.59 3.72 -0.99
C ASP A 265 17.27 2.91 -2.24
N LEU A 266 16.24 3.29 -2.99
CA LEU A 266 15.84 2.53 -4.17
C LEU A 266 16.62 2.92 -5.43
N LYS A 267 17.35 4.04 -5.42
CA LYS A 267 18.14 4.54 -6.56
C LYS A 267 17.32 4.72 -7.85
N LEU A 268 15.98 4.82 -7.72
CA LEU A 268 15.07 4.86 -8.87
C LEU A 268 15.24 6.08 -9.76
N VAL A 269 15.90 7.15 -9.28
CA VAL A 269 16.22 8.35 -10.05
C VAL A 269 17.09 8.07 -11.29
N ILE A 270 17.81 6.94 -11.32
CA ILE A 270 18.60 6.54 -12.50
C ILE A 270 17.70 6.16 -13.69
N LEU A 271 16.48 5.70 -13.45
CA LEU A 271 15.57 5.27 -14.51
C LEU A 271 15.04 6.44 -15.37
N PRO A 272 14.51 7.55 -14.80
CA PRO A 272 14.23 8.76 -15.55
C PRO A 272 15.47 9.34 -16.26
N LEU A 273 16.66 9.21 -15.66
CA LEU A 273 17.90 9.64 -16.31
C LEU A 273 18.18 8.84 -17.60
N PHE A 274 18.06 7.51 -17.58
CA PHE A 274 18.16 6.70 -18.79
C PHE A 274 17.13 7.09 -19.84
N TYR A 275 15.91 7.39 -19.41
CA TYR A 275 14.86 7.87 -20.30
C TYR A 275 15.25 9.22 -20.95
N LEU A 276 15.71 10.20 -20.17
CA LEU A 276 16.13 11.51 -20.67
C LEU A 276 17.33 11.40 -21.63
N LEU A 277 18.35 10.62 -21.27
CA LEU A 277 19.50 10.38 -22.15
C LEU A 277 19.08 9.70 -23.45
N GLY A 278 18.16 8.74 -23.38
CA GLY A 278 17.57 8.12 -24.57
C GLY A 278 16.78 9.12 -25.42
N PHE A 279 16.09 10.09 -24.81
CA PHE A 279 15.37 11.16 -25.51
C PHE A 279 16.30 12.10 -26.26
N LEU A 280 17.41 12.48 -25.65
CA LEU A 280 18.41 13.39 -26.25
C LEU A 280 19.19 12.74 -27.39
N ARG A 281 19.23 11.41 -27.50
CA ARG A 281 19.93 10.73 -28.59
C ARG A 281 19.20 10.94 -29.92
N PRO A 282 19.90 11.30 -31.00
CA PRO A 282 19.30 11.46 -32.33
C PRO A 282 18.49 10.26 -32.78
N TRP A 283 17.36 10.48 -33.42
CA TRP A 283 16.48 9.44 -33.93
C TRP A 283 16.95 9.00 -35.32
N PRO A 284 17.45 7.77 -35.49
CA PRO A 284 17.82 7.27 -36.81
C PRO A 284 16.57 7.01 -37.67
N ASN A 285 16.67 7.21 -38.99
CA ASN A 285 15.56 7.01 -39.94
C ASN A 285 14.95 5.59 -39.90
N SER A 286 15.70 4.60 -39.43
CA SER A 286 15.26 3.20 -39.32
C SER A 286 14.45 2.88 -38.03
N VAL A 287 14.22 3.85 -37.13
CA VAL A 287 13.39 3.65 -35.95
C VAL A 287 11.92 3.85 -36.31
N SER A 288 11.06 2.94 -35.83
CA SER A 288 9.63 3.04 -36.10
C SER A 288 9.06 4.36 -35.59
N VAL A 289 8.18 4.98 -36.37
CA VAL A 289 7.44 6.19 -35.98
C VAL A 289 6.65 5.95 -34.70
N ARG A 290 6.13 4.73 -34.51
CA ARG A 290 5.40 4.34 -33.30
C ARG A 290 6.28 4.46 -32.04
N LEU A 291 7.53 4.04 -32.10
CA LEU A 291 8.45 4.15 -30.97
C LEU A 291 8.77 5.62 -30.66
N GLN A 292 8.98 6.46 -31.67
CA GLN A 292 9.23 7.89 -31.46
C GLN A 292 8.04 8.58 -30.79
N LYS A 293 6.83 8.40 -31.33
CA LYS A 293 5.59 8.95 -30.77
C LYS A 293 5.33 8.42 -29.37
N GLY A 294 5.48 7.09 -29.16
CA GLY A 294 5.32 6.46 -27.85
C GLY A 294 6.28 7.00 -26.80
N TYR A 295 7.51 7.28 -27.21
CA TYR A 295 8.50 7.88 -26.32
C TYR A 295 8.07 9.28 -25.86
N VAL A 296 7.63 10.13 -26.76
CA VAL A 296 7.13 11.49 -26.44
C VAL A 296 5.88 11.41 -25.54
N ALA A 297 4.93 10.54 -25.89
CA ALA A 297 3.71 10.35 -25.10
C ALA A 297 4.01 9.86 -23.68
N MET A 298 4.96 8.94 -23.51
CA MET A 298 5.41 8.47 -22.18
C MET A 298 6.00 9.61 -21.34
N GLY A 299 6.78 10.52 -21.95
CA GLY A 299 7.29 11.71 -21.25
C GLY A 299 6.16 12.60 -20.74
N GLY A 300 5.15 12.84 -21.56
CA GLY A 300 3.94 13.56 -21.17
C GLY A 300 3.21 12.89 -20.00
N LEU A 301 3.04 11.57 -20.06
CA LEU A 301 2.41 10.80 -18.96
C LEU A 301 3.27 10.78 -17.70
N PHE A 302 4.59 10.74 -17.82
CA PHE A 302 5.48 10.87 -16.67
C PHE A 302 5.29 12.21 -15.95
N LEU A 303 5.23 13.30 -16.70
CA LEU A 303 5.01 14.65 -16.16
C LEU A 303 3.60 14.79 -15.53
N ILE A 304 2.59 14.16 -16.12
CA ILE A 304 1.20 14.27 -15.65
C ILE A 304 0.90 13.33 -14.48
N TRP A 305 1.55 12.18 -14.39
CA TRP A 305 1.25 11.20 -13.33
C TRP A 305 2.32 11.16 -12.24
N VAL A 306 3.58 10.90 -12.62
CA VAL A 306 4.64 10.65 -11.63
C VAL A 306 4.95 11.91 -10.81
N ILE A 307 5.08 13.06 -11.47
CA ILE A 307 5.41 14.32 -10.77
C ILE A 307 4.28 14.76 -9.82
N PRO A 308 3.01 14.89 -10.26
CA PRO A 308 1.92 15.26 -9.35
C PRO A 308 1.69 14.25 -8.23
N PHE A 309 1.90 12.95 -8.48
CA PHE A 309 1.80 11.95 -7.44
C PHE A 309 2.91 12.09 -6.39
N CYS A 310 4.15 12.35 -6.80
CA CYS A 310 5.24 12.67 -5.86
C CYS A 310 4.94 13.92 -5.03
N LEU A 311 4.39 14.97 -5.65
CA LEU A 311 3.95 16.18 -4.92
C LEU A 311 2.82 15.88 -3.93
N TYR A 312 1.86 15.04 -4.32
CA TYR A 312 0.83 14.54 -3.40
C TYR A 312 1.44 13.80 -2.21
N VAL A 313 2.36 12.86 -2.45
CA VAL A 313 3.06 12.12 -1.39
C VAL A 313 3.83 13.07 -0.47
N ALA A 314 4.52 14.08 -1.03
CA ALA A 314 5.20 15.10 -0.23
C ALA A 314 4.22 15.89 0.65
N LYS A 315 3.07 16.29 0.08
CA LYS A 315 2.04 17.06 0.80
C LYS A 315 1.44 16.30 1.98
N VAL A 316 1.19 14.98 1.83
CA VAL A 316 0.59 14.17 2.90
C VAL A 316 1.61 13.67 3.94
N GLY A 317 2.90 13.98 3.76
CA GLY A 317 3.96 13.59 4.69
C GLY A 317 4.57 12.22 4.42
N GLY A 318 4.29 11.59 3.29
CA GLY A 318 4.72 10.22 2.98
C GLY A 318 3.92 9.15 3.71
N ASP A 319 4.57 8.03 4.02
CA ASP A 319 4.03 6.90 4.77
C ASP A 319 4.94 6.56 5.95
N PHE A 320 4.38 6.10 7.06
CA PHE A 320 5.18 5.60 8.18
C PHE A 320 5.71 4.19 7.94
N MET A 321 5.18 3.46 6.96
CA MET A 321 5.64 2.11 6.63
C MET A 321 6.86 2.15 5.71
N GLY A 322 7.88 1.40 6.09
CA GLY A 322 9.16 1.32 5.38
C GLY A 322 9.06 0.73 3.98
N LEU A 323 10.18 0.81 3.26
CA LEU A 323 10.28 0.41 1.86
C LEU A 323 9.25 1.06 0.94
N TYR A 324 8.74 2.25 1.37
CA TYR A 324 8.14 3.26 0.52
C TYR A 324 6.87 2.82 -0.22
N ARG A 325 5.94 2.20 0.50
CA ARG A 325 4.66 1.69 -0.04
C ARG A 325 3.92 2.71 -0.91
N PHE A 326 3.88 3.98 -0.49
CA PHE A 326 3.15 5.03 -1.25
C PHE A 326 3.73 5.30 -2.63
N MET A 327 4.97 4.88 -2.91
CA MET A 327 5.56 5.05 -4.24
C MET A 327 5.22 3.91 -5.21
N MET A 328 4.66 2.80 -4.73
CA MET A 328 4.37 1.62 -5.58
C MET A 328 3.48 1.94 -6.80
N PRO A 329 2.48 2.85 -6.75
CA PRO A 329 1.66 3.17 -7.91
C PRO A 329 2.40 3.84 -9.08
N VAL A 330 3.53 4.50 -8.82
CA VAL A 330 4.32 5.19 -9.85
C VAL A 330 5.57 4.41 -10.28
N ILE A 331 6.04 3.47 -9.45
CA ILE A 331 7.27 2.69 -9.74
C ILE A 331 7.16 1.90 -11.05
N PRO A 332 6.09 1.12 -11.35
CA PRO A 332 6.03 0.35 -12.58
C PRO A 332 6.14 1.20 -13.84
N PHE A 333 5.49 2.36 -13.87
CA PHE A 333 5.57 3.27 -15.01
C PHE A 333 6.95 3.93 -15.11
N THR A 334 7.58 4.28 -13.99
CA THR A 334 8.96 4.78 -13.93
C THR A 334 9.95 3.73 -14.45
N VAL A 335 9.75 2.47 -14.10
CA VAL A 335 10.56 1.34 -14.60
C VAL A 335 10.36 1.15 -16.10
N LEU A 336 9.14 1.29 -16.62
CA LEU A 336 8.88 1.24 -18.06
C LEU A 336 9.65 2.35 -18.80
N CYS A 337 9.64 3.58 -18.28
CA CYS A 337 10.43 4.69 -18.84
C CYS A 337 11.92 4.38 -18.83
N GLY A 338 12.45 3.85 -17.73
CA GLY A 338 13.85 3.43 -17.65
C GLY A 338 14.22 2.32 -18.62
N ALA A 339 13.38 1.29 -18.74
CA ALA A 339 13.60 0.16 -19.63
C ALA A 339 13.63 0.58 -21.12
N ILE A 340 12.69 1.44 -21.54
CA ILE A 340 12.70 1.96 -22.92
C ILE A 340 13.88 2.90 -23.18
N GLY A 341 14.32 3.66 -22.15
CA GLY A 341 15.53 4.47 -22.19
C GLY A 341 16.78 3.61 -22.39
N LEU A 342 16.95 2.57 -21.57
CA LEU A 342 18.04 1.60 -21.73
C LEU A 342 18.04 0.94 -23.11
N TYR A 343 16.86 0.51 -23.58
CA TYR A 343 16.72 -0.01 -24.94
C TYR A 343 17.24 0.98 -25.97
N ARG A 344 16.81 2.24 -25.90
CA ARG A 344 17.25 3.31 -26.83
C ARG A 344 18.77 3.51 -26.83
N LEU A 345 19.37 3.48 -25.65
CA LEU A 345 20.80 3.71 -25.49
C LEU A 345 21.66 2.53 -25.99
N LEU A 346 21.19 1.30 -25.79
CA LEU A 346 22.04 0.12 -25.87
C LEU A 346 21.73 -0.83 -27.04
N HIS A 347 20.50 -0.87 -27.60
CA HIS A 347 20.08 -1.90 -28.56
C HIS A 347 20.92 -1.96 -29.86
N ARG A 348 21.67 -0.90 -30.19
CA ARG A 348 22.55 -0.80 -31.36
C ARG A 348 24.03 -0.91 -31.02
N GLN A 349 24.38 -1.09 -29.79
CA GLN A 349 25.76 -1.28 -29.35
C GLN A 349 26.26 -2.68 -29.70
N ASN A 350 27.58 -2.85 -29.76
CA ASN A 350 28.14 -4.17 -29.90
C ASN A 350 27.78 -5.06 -28.71
N ARG A 351 27.79 -6.37 -28.90
CA ARG A 351 27.33 -7.34 -27.90
C ARG A 351 28.14 -7.28 -26.60
N VAL A 352 29.44 -7.05 -26.69
CA VAL A 352 30.31 -7.00 -25.52
C VAL A 352 29.93 -5.80 -24.64
N LEU A 353 29.84 -4.61 -25.23
CA LEU A 353 29.43 -3.39 -24.51
C LEU A 353 28.03 -3.53 -23.93
N LEU A 354 27.07 -4.04 -24.72
CA LEU A 354 25.71 -4.29 -24.27
C LEU A 354 25.67 -5.22 -23.05
N SER A 355 26.33 -6.39 -23.14
CA SER A 355 26.35 -7.35 -22.05
C SER A 355 27.06 -6.80 -20.82
N SER A 356 28.19 -6.09 -20.98
CA SER A 356 28.93 -5.51 -19.86
C SER A 356 28.11 -4.46 -19.12
N VAL A 357 27.42 -3.56 -19.86
CA VAL A 357 26.58 -2.52 -19.23
C VAL A 357 25.37 -3.15 -18.53
N LEU A 358 24.69 -4.12 -19.14
CA LEU A 358 23.54 -4.78 -18.50
C LEU A 358 23.97 -5.59 -17.28
N LEU A 359 25.06 -6.34 -17.35
CA LEU A 359 25.59 -7.10 -16.19
C LEU A 359 26.00 -6.14 -15.08
N GLY A 360 26.68 -5.03 -15.38
CA GLY A 360 27.02 -4.00 -14.40
C GLY A 360 25.76 -3.38 -13.76
N PHE A 361 24.78 -3.00 -14.59
CA PHE A 361 23.53 -2.42 -14.08
C PHE A 361 22.77 -3.40 -13.17
N PHE A 362 22.53 -4.64 -13.62
CA PHE A 362 21.80 -5.61 -12.80
C PHE A 362 22.62 -6.08 -11.58
N GLY A 363 23.95 -6.15 -11.69
CA GLY A 363 24.83 -6.44 -10.55
C GLY A 363 24.74 -5.36 -9.48
N LEU A 364 24.81 -4.08 -9.87
CA LEU A 364 24.66 -2.95 -8.95
C LEU A 364 23.24 -2.88 -8.37
N HIS A 365 22.23 -3.16 -9.18
CA HIS A 365 20.84 -3.20 -8.73
C HIS A 365 20.63 -4.31 -7.68
N ALA A 366 21.13 -5.50 -7.92
CA ALA A 366 21.06 -6.62 -6.97
C ALA A 366 21.85 -6.34 -5.68
N ALA A 367 23.05 -5.76 -5.79
CA ALA A 367 23.86 -5.38 -4.63
C ALA A 367 23.14 -4.31 -3.78
N ASN A 368 22.57 -3.28 -4.42
CA ASN A 368 21.78 -2.27 -3.71
C ASN A 368 20.53 -2.87 -3.05
N SER A 369 19.82 -3.76 -3.76
CA SER A 369 18.67 -4.48 -3.21
C SER A 369 19.05 -5.25 -1.96
N TYR A 370 20.15 -6.02 -2.01
CA TYR A 370 20.63 -6.79 -0.86
C TYR A 370 20.91 -5.91 0.36
N VAL A 371 21.62 -4.79 0.17
CA VAL A 371 21.95 -3.84 1.28
C VAL A 371 20.69 -3.22 1.88
N VAL A 372 19.73 -2.84 1.04
CA VAL A 372 18.45 -2.25 1.51
C VAL A 372 17.60 -3.28 2.23
N ASP A 373 17.53 -4.51 1.72
CA ASP A 373 16.81 -5.62 2.37
C ASP A 373 17.41 -5.96 3.73
N ASP A 374 18.72 -6.10 3.79
CA ASP A 374 19.43 -6.45 5.02
C ASP A 374 19.13 -5.42 6.11
N ARG A 375 19.27 -4.13 5.78
CA ARG A 375 18.91 -3.05 6.71
C ARG A 375 17.43 -3.08 7.08
N ALA A 376 16.52 -3.28 6.12
CA ALA A 376 15.09 -3.28 6.34
C ALA A 376 14.61 -4.43 7.24
N LEU A 377 15.29 -5.58 7.21
CA LEU A 377 14.94 -6.77 7.98
C LEU A 377 15.59 -6.81 9.38
N HIS A 378 16.82 -6.33 9.51
CA HIS A 378 17.61 -6.46 10.74
C HIS A 378 17.61 -5.20 11.61
N PHE A 379 17.39 -4.01 11.04
CA PHE A 379 17.19 -2.81 11.85
C PHE A 379 15.74 -2.76 12.37
N ILE A 380 15.58 -3.02 13.68
CA ILE A 380 14.29 -2.98 14.37
C ILE A 380 14.06 -1.57 14.91
N GLY A 381 13.37 -0.74 14.14
CA GLY A 381 13.14 0.65 14.54
C GLY A 381 12.54 1.51 13.42
N ALA A 382 12.66 2.82 13.60
CA ALA A 382 12.17 3.81 12.65
C ALA A 382 13.27 4.79 12.24
N ASP A 383 13.31 5.16 10.97
CA ASP A 383 14.10 6.27 10.45
C ASP A 383 13.19 7.49 10.27
N ARG A 384 13.30 8.46 11.17
CA ARG A 384 12.44 9.68 11.20
C ARG A 384 10.95 9.37 11.04
N GLY A 385 10.45 8.36 11.78
CA GLY A 385 9.05 7.97 11.77
C GLY A 385 8.65 7.04 10.63
N ILE A 386 9.60 6.54 9.83
CA ILE A 386 9.39 5.48 8.84
C ILE A 386 9.85 4.15 9.46
N ASP A 387 8.89 3.32 9.84
CA ASP A 387 9.14 2.03 10.50
C ASP A 387 9.68 1.00 9.52
N THR A 388 10.73 0.27 9.89
CA THR A 388 11.28 -0.78 9.04
C THR A 388 10.36 -2.00 8.95
N PRO A 389 10.38 -2.79 7.86
CA PRO A 389 9.66 -4.06 7.77
C PRO A 389 10.01 -5.04 8.91
N GLY A 390 11.26 -5.06 9.38
CA GLY A 390 11.66 -5.82 10.56
C GLY A 390 10.86 -5.42 11.79
N TYR A 391 10.77 -4.11 12.08
CA TYR A 391 9.95 -3.60 13.18
C TYR A 391 8.46 -3.94 12.99
N LEU A 392 7.89 -3.68 11.80
CA LEU A 392 6.48 -3.97 11.50
C LEU A 392 6.14 -5.45 11.70
N ARG A 393 7.06 -6.35 11.33
CA ARG A 393 6.90 -7.80 11.54
C ARG A 393 6.81 -8.16 13.02
N TYR A 394 7.73 -7.64 13.86
CA TYR A 394 7.69 -7.86 15.31
C TYR A 394 6.42 -7.28 15.93
N TYR A 395 6.11 -6.02 15.58
CA TYR A 395 4.91 -5.35 16.08
C TYR A 395 3.65 -6.15 15.79
N THR A 396 3.47 -6.63 14.56
CA THR A 396 2.29 -7.42 14.18
C THR A 396 2.27 -8.78 14.88
N ALA A 397 3.42 -9.46 15.02
CA ALA A 397 3.53 -10.73 15.71
C ALA A 397 3.11 -10.61 17.18
N ASP A 398 3.59 -9.60 17.90
CA ASP A 398 3.20 -9.31 19.27
C ASP A 398 1.70 -9.04 19.40
N ARG A 399 1.13 -8.22 18.50
CA ARG A 399 -0.30 -7.94 18.49
C ARG A 399 -1.15 -9.19 18.21
N ALA A 400 -0.70 -10.04 17.30
CA ALA A 400 -1.37 -11.31 17.02
C ALA A 400 -1.31 -12.27 18.23
N ALA A 401 -0.17 -12.37 18.92
CA ALA A 401 -0.03 -13.19 20.11
C ALA A 401 -0.95 -12.70 21.23
N ILE A 402 -0.97 -11.39 21.49
CA ILE A 402 -1.89 -10.77 22.48
C ILE A 402 -3.35 -11.03 22.10
N GLY A 403 -3.72 -10.83 20.84
CA GLY A 403 -5.10 -11.06 20.38
C GLY A 403 -5.54 -12.50 20.56
N LYS A 404 -4.70 -13.47 20.21
CA LYS A 404 -4.97 -14.91 20.39
C LYS A 404 -5.07 -15.30 21.88
N TRP A 405 -4.24 -14.72 22.74
CA TRP A 405 -4.33 -14.91 24.17
C TRP A 405 -5.64 -14.32 24.72
N LEU A 406 -5.99 -13.08 24.33
CA LEU A 406 -7.23 -12.44 24.73
C LEU A 406 -8.45 -13.28 24.34
N ALA A 407 -8.50 -13.83 23.13
CA ALA A 407 -9.61 -14.68 22.66
C ALA A 407 -9.93 -15.86 23.60
N GLN A 408 -8.95 -16.33 24.39
CA GLN A 408 -9.12 -17.42 25.36
C GLN A 408 -9.54 -16.94 26.75
N HIS A 409 -9.41 -15.62 27.04
CA HIS A 409 -9.56 -15.08 28.40
C HIS A 409 -10.64 -14.01 28.52
N VAL A 410 -11.17 -13.51 27.40
CA VAL A 410 -12.22 -12.48 27.39
C VAL A 410 -13.60 -13.06 27.12
N LYS A 411 -14.62 -12.29 27.46
CA LYS A 411 -16.02 -12.58 27.15
C LYS A 411 -16.47 -11.76 25.93
N PRO A 412 -17.52 -12.16 25.20
CA PRO A 412 -18.00 -11.43 24.03
C PRO A 412 -18.41 -9.97 24.28
N ASP A 413 -18.83 -9.65 25.53
CA ASP A 413 -19.23 -8.30 25.96
C ASP A 413 -18.06 -7.45 26.48
N ASP A 414 -16.85 -8.00 26.54
CA ASP A 414 -15.66 -7.23 26.89
C ASP A 414 -15.31 -6.22 25.79
N TYR A 415 -14.65 -5.14 26.20
CA TYR A 415 -14.33 -4.00 25.35
C TYR A 415 -12.89 -3.56 25.60
N GLN A 416 -12.06 -3.65 24.57
CA GLN A 416 -10.65 -3.24 24.66
C GLN A 416 -10.41 -1.85 24.08
N VAL A 417 -9.39 -1.16 24.57
CA VAL A 417 -8.86 0.06 23.97
C VAL A 417 -7.48 -0.25 23.40
N VAL A 418 -7.26 0.05 22.14
CA VAL A 418 -6.02 -0.28 21.41
C VAL A 418 -5.37 0.95 20.78
N GLY A 419 -4.03 0.92 20.66
CA GLY A 419 -3.29 1.86 19.82
C GLY A 419 -3.18 1.37 18.38
N GLY A 420 -2.74 0.11 18.18
CA GLY A 420 -2.79 -0.58 16.88
C GLY A 420 -4.10 -1.36 16.76
N ALA A 421 -4.94 -0.96 15.82
CA ALA A 421 -6.29 -1.48 15.67
C ALA A 421 -6.39 -2.72 14.74
N GLY A 422 -5.26 -3.37 14.44
CA GLY A 422 -5.17 -4.47 13.49
C GLY A 422 -5.22 -5.86 14.11
N ALA A 423 -4.08 -6.56 14.16
CA ALA A 423 -3.98 -7.98 14.47
C ALA A 423 -4.52 -8.33 15.86
N GLN A 424 -4.30 -7.49 16.87
CA GLN A 424 -4.84 -7.72 18.20
C GLN A 424 -6.38 -7.82 18.19
N VAL A 425 -7.04 -6.90 17.49
CA VAL A 425 -8.52 -6.85 17.40
C VAL A 425 -9.05 -8.03 16.58
N TYR A 426 -8.42 -8.31 15.44
CA TYR A 426 -8.80 -9.40 14.54
C TYR A 426 -8.83 -10.76 15.24
N TYR A 427 -7.78 -11.05 16.03
CA TYR A 427 -7.66 -12.33 16.73
C TYR A 427 -8.42 -12.37 18.05
N ALA A 428 -8.52 -11.25 18.78
CA ALA A 428 -9.29 -11.20 20.02
C ALA A 428 -10.79 -11.38 19.81
N GLY A 429 -11.33 -10.93 18.69
CA GLY A 429 -12.73 -11.09 18.33
C GLY A 429 -13.71 -10.31 19.20
N ILE A 430 -13.25 -9.32 19.98
CA ILE A 430 -14.08 -8.44 20.81
C ILE A 430 -14.03 -7.01 20.29
N ARG A 431 -15.02 -6.21 20.69
CA ARG A 431 -15.09 -4.78 20.36
C ARG A 431 -13.84 -4.04 20.81
N ALA A 432 -13.43 -3.05 20.03
CA ALA A 432 -12.26 -2.25 20.34
C ALA A 432 -12.50 -0.76 20.07
N LEU A 433 -12.04 0.10 20.98
CA LEU A 433 -11.87 1.52 20.74
C LEU A 433 -10.48 1.74 20.14
N ASP A 434 -10.45 2.25 18.92
CA ASP A 434 -9.22 2.67 18.25
C ASP A 434 -8.81 4.05 18.76
N SER A 435 -7.78 4.11 19.59
CA SER A 435 -7.33 5.36 20.20
C SER A 435 -6.73 6.35 19.19
N PHE A 436 -6.34 5.90 18.00
CA PHE A 436 -5.89 6.79 16.92
C PHE A 436 -7.05 7.30 16.05
N GLY A 437 -8.24 6.73 16.21
CA GLY A 437 -9.47 7.22 15.61
C GLY A 437 -9.73 6.80 14.17
N LEU A 438 -8.96 5.88 13.58
CA LEU A 438 -9.26 5.38 12.22
C LEU A 438 -10.65 4.76 12.17
N SER A 439 -11.01 4.00 13.23
CA SER A 439 -12.28 3.30 13.38
C SER A 439 -13.17 3.88 14.49
N ASP A 440 -12.86 5.09 14.96
CA ASP A 440 -13.66 5.83 15.95
C ASP A 440 -14.05 7.21 15.43
N GLU A 441 -15.36 7.45 15.29
CA GLU A 441 -15.91 8.68 14.72
C GLU A 441 -15.62 9.90 15.58
N TYR A 442 -15.76 9.77 16.91
CA TYR A 442 -15.54 10.90 17.83
C TYR A 442 -14.10 11.41 17.76
N VAL A 443 -13.13 10.49 17.80
CA VAL A 443 -11.72 10.84 17.72
C VAL A 443 -11.39 11.49 16.38
N ALA A 444 -11.95 10.97 15.30
CA ALA A 444 -11.70 11.50 13.95
C ALA A 444 -12.23 12.93 13.76
N HIS A 445 -13.42 13.21 14.28
CA HIS A 445 -14.11 14.48 14.00
C HIS A 445 -13.89 15.54 15.07
N ASN A 446 -13.72 15.17 16.33
CA ASN A 446 -13.76 16.12 17.46
C ASN A 446 -12.40 16.32 18.15
N VAL A 447 -11.43 15.42 17.94
CA VAL A 447 -10.12 15.55 18.60
C VAL A 447 -9.14 16.30 17.69
N PRO A 448 -8.43 17.33 18.21
CA PRO A 448 -7.42 18.04 17.44
C PRO A 448 -6.19 17.17 17.16
N ALA A 449 -5.48 17.46 16.06
CA ALA A 449 -4.21 16.81 15.77
C ALA A 449 -3.10 17.34 16.70
N VAL A 450 -2.33 16.43 17.29
CA VAL A 450 -1.21 16.73 18.20
C VAL A 450 0.14 16.23 17.70
N SER A 451 0.17 15.53 16.56
CA SER A 451 1.36 14.96 15.96
C SER A 451 1.39 15.16 14.44
N ASN A 452 2.59 15.24 13.85
CA ASN A 452 2.79 15.28 12.40
C ASN A 452 3.12 13.91 11.81
N ARG A 453 3.17 12.84 12.62
CA ARG A 453 3.46 11.49 12.14
C ARG A 453 2.27 10.99 11.30
N PRO A 454 2.47 10.58 10.04
CA PRO A 454 1.39 10.08 9.21
C PRO A 454 0.64 8.92 9.88
N GLY A 455 -0.69 8.98 9.90
CA GLY A 455 -1.55 7.96 10.54
C GLY A 455 -1.64 8.00 12.08
N HIS A 456 -0.84 8.85 12.75
CA HIS A 456 -0.77 8.95 14.21
C HIS A 456 -0.88 10.42 14.65
N GLN A 457 -1.85 11.14 14.08
CA GLN A 457 -2.00 12.58 14.31
C GLN A 457 -2.91 12.91 15.50
N LYS A 458 -3.86 12.05 15.82
CA LYS A 458 -4.85 12.25 16.88
C LYS A 458 -4.78 11.11 17.90
N PHE A 459 -5.18 11.43 19.14
CA PHE A 459 -5.23 10.46 20.24
C PHE A 459 -6.50 10.67 21.05
N ALA A 460 -7.22 9.59 21.36
CA ALA A 460 -8.42 9.61 22.16
C ALA A 460 -8.12 10.20 23.56
N PRO A 461 -8.82 11.26 24.02
CA PRO A 461 -8.68 11.77 25.38
C PRO A 461 -9.08 10.73 26.41
N LEU A 462 -8.39 10.70 27.57
CA LEU A 462 -8.62 9.71 28.61
C LEU A 462 -10.08 9.71 29.11
N ASP A 463 -10.66 10.89 29.30
CA ASP A 463 -12.05 11.01 29.76
C ASP A 463 -13.04 10.39 28.77
N TYR A 464 -12.80 10.58 27.47
CA TYR A 464 -13.59 9.92 26.43
C TYR A 464 -13.41 8.41 26.50
N VAL A 465 -12.17 7.92 26.61
CA VAL A 465 -11.87 6.49 26.74
C VAL A 465 -12.63 5.89 27.94
N LEU A 466 -12.56 6.52 29.12
CA LEU A 466 -13.24 6.06 30.33
C LEU A 466 -14.77 6.10 30.22
N SER A 467 -15.32 7.11 29.52
CA SER A 467 -16.77 7.22 29.28
C SER A 467 -17.33 6.06 28.47
N ARG A 468 -16.49 5.40 27.63
CA ARG A 468 -16.85 4.23 26.84
C ARG A 468 -16.85 2.93 27.68
N LYS A 469 -16.48 2.99 28.95
CA LYS A 469 -16.48 1.89 29.93
C LYS A 469 -15.72 0.64 29.46
N PRO A 470 -14.45 0.76 28.99
CA PRO A 470 -13.68 -0.38 28.53
C PRO A 470 -13.42 -1.37 29.66
N THR A 471 -13.25 -2.65 29.30
CA THR A 471 -12.83 -3.71 30.22
C THR A 471 -11.32 -3.77 30.34
N ILE A 472 -10.64 -3.58 29.21
CA ILE A 472 -9.18 -3.68 29.06
C ILE A 472 -8.66 -2.39 28.44
N LEU A 473 -7.67 -1.78 29.09
CA LEU A 473 -6.99 -0.60 28.59
C LEU A 473 -5.56 -0.98 28.23
N THR A 474 -5.25 -0.87 26.93
CA THR A 474 -3.87 -0.95 26.43
C THR A 474 -3.37 0.42 25.92
N TYR A 475 -4.23 1.41 25.91
CA TYR A 475 -3.95 2.77 25.48
C TYR A 475 -2.92 3.45 26.38
N ASN A 476 -1.72 3.72 25.83
CA ASN A 476 -0.57 4.37 26.47
C ASN A 476 -0.08 3.73 27.80
N VAL A 477 -0.64 2.60 28.21
CA VAL A 477 -0.37 1.96 29.51
C VAL A 477 0.07 0.51 29.37
N TYR A 478 0.01 -0.09 28.15
CA TYR A 478 0.51 -1.45 27.94
C TYR A 478 2.03 -1.46 27.85
N ARG A 479 2.60 -2.57 28.28
CA ARG A 479 4.04 -2.82 28.17
C ARG A 479 4.29 -4.27 27.81
N ILE A 480 5.19 -4.47 26.85
CA ILE A 480 5.81 -5.75 26.56
C ILE A 480 7.23 -5.64 27.13
N SER A 481 7.64 -6.50 28.05
CA SER A 481 8.86 -6.34 28.85
C SER A 481 9.41 -7.67 29.33
N ARG A 482 10.68 -7.65 29.75
CA ARG A 482 11.37 -8.83 30.34
C ARG A 482 10.81 -9.23 31.69
N GLU A 483 10.31 -8.24 32.45
CA GLU A 483 9.77 -8.41 33.78
C GLU A 483 8.36 -7.84 33.88
N PRO A 484 7.52 -8.33 34.82
CA PRO A 484 6.22 -7.75 35.06
C PRO A 484 6.33 -6.27 35.40
N TYR A 485 5.44 -5.44 34.80
CA TYR A 485 5.41 -4.03 35.14
C TYR A 485 4.93 -3.83 36.58
N ARG A 486 5.69 -3.07 37.35
CA ARG A 486 5.35 -2.65 38.72
C ARG A 486 5.06 -1.15 38.72
N PRO A 487 3.78 -0.72 38.82
CA PRO A 487 3.44 0.70 38.91
C PRO A 487 3.97 1.28 40.23
N SER A 488 4.23 2.59 40.25
CA SER A 488 4.47 3.29 41.50
C SER A 488 3.20 3.25 42.38
N PRO A 489 3.33 3.39 43.73
CA PRO A 489 2.16 3.44 44.62
C PRO A 489 1.15 4.53 44.23
N GLN A 490 1.65 5.68 43.79
CA GLN A 490 0.80 6.80 43.31
C GLN A 490 0.05 6.41 42.04
N GLU A 491 0.72 5.88 41.03
CA GLU A 491 0.13 5.43 39.77
C GLU A 491 -0.92 4.34 40.01
N ALA A 492 -0.59 3.36 40.86
CA ALA A 492 -1.54 2.30 41.23
C ALA A 492 -2.79 2.86 41.91
N ALA A 493 -2.63 3.82 42.84
CA ALA A 493 -3.75 4.48 43.52
C ALA A 493 -4.63 5.29 42.54
N GLU A 494 -4.02 6.01 41.61
CA GLU A 494 -4.75 6.78 40.59
C GLU A 494 -5.60 5.89 39.70
N TRP A 495 -5.06 4.74 39.24
CA TRP A 495 -5.84 3.82 38.41
C TRP A 495 -6.91 3.06 39.19
N ARG A 496 -6.63 2.71 40.45
CA ARG A 496 -7.66 2.12 41.36
C ARG A 496 -8.82 3.10 41.57
N ALA A 497 -8.54 4.40 41.77
CA ALA A 497 -9.59 5.40 41.92
C ALA A 497 -10.49 5.50 40.67
N ARG A 498 -9.94 5.16 39.47
CA ARG A 498 -10.69 5.07 38.20
C ARG A 498 -11.32 3.69 37.96
N GLY A 499 -11.19 2.75 38.89
CA GLY A 499 -11.76 1.41 38.79
C GLY A 499 -10.91 0.40 38.02
N PHE A 500 -9.59 0.67 37.82
CA PHE A 500 -8.66 -0.21 37.10
C PHE A 500 -7.48 -0.64 37.97
N HIS A 501 -6.90 -1.79 37.65
CA HIS A 501 -5.60 -2.23 38.17
C HIS A 501 -4.73 -2.83 37.07
N TYR A 502 -3.42 -2.86 37.30
CA TYR A 502 -2.48 -3.49 36.38
C TYR A 502 -2.53 -5.01 36.53
N VAL A 503 -2.49 -5.68 35.39
CA VAL A 503 -2.35 -7.14 35.27
C VAL A 503 -1.14 -7.41 34.39
N SER A 504 -0.30 -8.35 34.80
CA SER A 504 0.86 -8.82 34.03
C SER A 504 0.73 -10.31 33.77
N VAL A 505 0.85 -10.70 32.51
CA VAL A 505 0.68 -12.10 32.06
C VAL A 505 1.85 -12.50 31.17
N GLN A 506 2.21 -13.76 31.19
CA GLN A 506 3.14 -14.32 30.23
C GLN A 506 2.38 -14.84 29.02
N ILE A 507 2.77 -14.40 27.83
CA ILE A 507 2.13 -14.81 26.58
C ILE A 507 3.19 -15.46 25.68
N PRO A 508 3.02 -16.74 25.29
CA PRO A 508 3.94 -17.39 24.36
C PRO A 508 3.95 -16.67 23.00
N GLY A 509 5.15 -16.50 22.44
CA GLY A 509 5.34 -15.90 21.12
C GLY A 509 5.45 -14.37 21.10
N LEU A 510 5.46 -13.71 22.25
CA LEU A 510 5.85 -12.29 22.33
C LEU A 510 7.35 -12.10 22.13
N SER A 511 7.72 -10.89 21.72
CA SER A 511 9.13 -10.45 21.63
C SER A 511 9.83 -10.42 22.98
N GLU A 512 9.09 -10.13 24.05
CA GLU A 512 9.54 -10.23 25.46
C GLU A 512 8.46 -10.99 26.27
N PRO A 513 8.83 -11.68 27.37
CA PRO A 513 7.93 -12.66 28.02
C PRO A 513 6.66 -12.09 28.61
N TRP A 514 6.68 -10.86 29.10
CA TRP A 514 5.57 -10.29 29.85
C TRP A 514 4.79 -9.25 29.06
N TYR A 515 3.46 -9.33 29.18
CA TYR A 515 2.52 -8.33 28.74
C TYR A 515 1.75 -7.75 29.92
N SER A 516 1.87 -6.43 30.14
CA SER A 516 1.21 -5.72 31.23
C SER A 516 0.21 -4.71 30.67
N PHE A 517 -0.99 -4.69 31.24
CA PHE A 517 -2.11 -3.84 30.81
C PHE A 517 -3.01 -3.50 31.99
N LEU A 518 -3.93 -2.53 31.82
CA LEU A 518 -4.93 -2.21 32.81
C LEU A 518 -6.21 -3.01 32.55
N LYS A 519 -6.75 -3.61 33.61
CA LYS A 519 -8.03 -4.31 33.62
C LYS A 519 -8.99 -3.62 34.58
N ARG A 520 -10.27 -3.52 34.20
CA ARG A 520 -11.32 -3.00 35.09
C ARG A 520 -11.57 -3.97 36.26
N MET A 521 -11.69 -3.43 37.50
CA MET A 521 -11.71 -4.22 38.72
C MET A 521 -12.98 -5.08 38.90
N ASP A 522 -14.11 -4.65 38.34
CA ASP A 522 -15.40 -5.36 38.38
C ASP A 522 -15.51 -6.49 37.33
N ARG A 523 -14.47 -6.75 36.55
CA ARG A 523 -14.46 -7.80 35.52
C ARG A 523 -13.39 -8.84 35.82
N SER A 524 -13.78 -10.11 35.73
CA SER A 524 -12.84 -11.24 35.73
C SER A 524 -12.51 -11.62 34.29
N LEU A 525 -11.22 -11.64 33.94
CA LEU A 525 -10.74 -12.39 32.80
C LEU A 525 -10.78 -13.88 33.17
N GLY A 526 -10.94 -14.78 32.19
CA GLY A 526 -10.92 -16.23 32.40
C GLY A 526 -9.64 -16.70 33.11
N PRO A 527 -9.40 -18.02 33.29
CA PRO A 527 -8.33 -18.50 34.16
C PRO A 527 -6.98 -17.87 33.77
N LEU A 528 -6.51 -16.98 34.65
CA LEU A 528 -5.20 -16.34 34.51
C LEU A 528 -4.12 -17.27 35.08
N PRO A 529 -2.92 -17.33 34.53
CA PRO A 529 -1.78 -18.01 35.18
C PRO A 529 -1.53 -17.47 36.58
N PRO A 530 -1.03 -18.29 37.52
CA PRO A 530 -0.93 -17.96 38.96
C PRO A 530 -0.15 -16.69 39.34
N ALA A 531 0.60 -16.09 38.44
CA ALA A 531 1.40 -14.89 38.68
C ALA A 531 0.77 -13.57 38.16
N SER A 532 -0.54 -13.59 37.81
CA SER A 532 -1.16 -12.49 37.04
C SER A 532 -1.66 -11.31 37.88
N ASP A 533 -1.91 -11.47 39.17
CA ASP A 533 -2.30 -10.36 40.04
C ASP A 533 -1.11 -9.95 40.93
N ILE A 534 -0.30 -9.04 40.41
CA ILE A 534 0.70 -8.34 41.22
C ILE A 534 -0.04 -7.23 41.96
N SER A 535 -0.67 -7.55 43.07
CA SER A 535 -1.02 -6.58 44.10
C SER A 535 0.27 -6.10 44.76
N PRO A 536 0.49 -4.77 44.98
CA PRO A 536 1.60 -4.28 45.75
C PRO A 536 1.58 -4.77 47.19
#